data_2c07782068a4d66870b4f3f89a8b0e53
#
_entry.id   2c07782068a4d66870b4f3f89a8b0e53
#
_cell.length_a   1.000
_cell.length_b   1.000
_cell.length_c   1.000
_cell.angle_alpha   90.00
_cell.angle_beta   90.00
_cell.angle_gamma   90.00
#
_symmetry.space_group_name_H-M   'P 1'
#
loop_
_entity.id
_entity.type
_entity.pdbx_description
1 polymer ?
#
loop_
_entity_poly.entity_id
_entity_poly.type
_entity_poly.pdbx_seq_one_letter_code
_entity_poly.pdbx_strand_id
1 'polypeptide(L)'
;ATLRRQRQMCIRDSPQIGNYGINQEDEESDGPKVAGFVVRDLSPVVSNWRSNETLDEYLKRNSIPGIHGVDTRAITKRIRVHGALKAFLSTEGIPDKEALQKAKQWTGIVGQDFVREVTCAESFTWDADGEQSKSFTVEGTDLSKNDYQPEEIHKLVAFDFGAKRAIYKNLRRHGFE
;
A
#
# COMPACT_ATOMS: atom_id res chain seq x y z
N ALA A 1 0.81 4.49 24.03
CA ALA A 1 0.90 3.70 22.80
C ALA A 1 -0.50 3.24 22.43
N THR A 2 -1.08 3.84 21.41
CA THR A 2 -2.40 3.46 20.92
C THR A 2 -2.26 2.08 20.29
N LEU A 3 -3.00 1.11 20.80
CA LEU A 3 -3.12 -0.22 20.19
C LEU A 3 -3.63 -0.04 18.77
N ARG A 4 -2.72 0.08 17.81
CA ARG A 4 -3.09 0.07 16.41
C ARG A 4 -3.55 -1.32 16.06
N ARG A 5 -4.67 -1.37 15.35
CA ARG A 5 -5.27 -2.58 14.80
C ARG A 5 -4.21 -3.47 14.22
N GLN A 6 -4.22 -4.72 14.60
CA GLN A 6 -3.22 -5.73 14.23
C GLN A 6 -3.36 -6.05 12.74
N ARG A 7 -2.61 -5.31 11.92
CA ARG A 7 -2.59 -5.44 10.46
C ARG A 7 -1.45 -6.34 10.00
N GLN A 8 -1.55 -6.78 8.78
CA GLN A 8 -0.50 -7.57 8.15
C GLN A 8 0.81 -6.77 8.04
N MET A 9 1.94 -7.42 8.32
CA MET A 9 3.26 -6.86 8.10
C MET A 9 3.67 -7.08 6.64
N CYS A 10 4.12 -6.03 5.96
CA CYS A 10 4.65 -6.13 4.61
C CYS A 10 6.14 -6.46 4.65
N ILE A 11 6.52 -7.55 4.01
CA ILE A 11 7.92 -7.98 3.83
C ILE A 11 8.22 -7.94 2.34
N ARG A 12 9.15 -7.08 1.93
CA ARG A 12 9.55 -6.97 0.53
C ARG A 12 10.72 -7.88 0.24
N ASP A 13 10.53 -8.77 -0.74
CA ASP A 13 11.59 -9.68 -1.22
C ASP A 13 12.63 -8.97 -2.11
N SER A 14 12.31 -7.80 -2.62
CA SER A 14 13.25 -6.97 -3.38
C SER A 14 14.41 -6.54 -2.48
N PRO A 15 15.66 -6.66 -2.94
CA PRO A 15 16.84 -6.35 -2.11
C PRO A 15 16.91 -4.86 -1.74
N GLN A 16 16.39 -3.96 -2.58
CA GLN A 16 16.40 -2.52 -2.36
C GLN A 16 15.04 -1.91 -2.65
N ILE A 17 14.66 -0.91 -1.86
CA ILE A 17 13.43 -0.13 -2.01
C ILE A 17 13.68 1.33 -1.62
N GLY A 18 12.77 2.22 -2.03
CA GLY A 18 12.78 3.64 -1.64
C GLY A 18 13.43 4.56 -2.66
N ASN A 19 14.15 4.02 -3.65
CA ASN A 19 14.77 4.82 -4.72
C ASN A 19 13.75 5.52 -5.64
N TYR A 20 12.53 5.00 -5.75
CA TYR A 20 11.44 5.65 -6.47
C TYR A 20 10.82 6.81 -5.68
N GLY A 21 10.86 6.75 -4.35
CA GLY A 21 10.18 7.67 -3.45
C GLY A 21 8.66 7.49 -3.46
N ILE A 22 7.95 8.49 -2.98
CA ILE A 22 6.49 8.54 -2.91
C ILE A 22 5.98 9.67 -3.77
N ASN A 23 4.92 9.39 -4.53
CA ASN A 23 4.17 10.35 -5.32
C ASN A 23 2.68 10.20 -4.99
N GLN A 24 2.03 11.29 -4.67
CA GLN A 24 0.60 11.30 -4.31
C GLN A 24 -0.31 10.87 -5.47
N GLU A 25 0.10 11.11 -6.72
CA GLU A 25 -0.67 10.69 -7.89
C GLU A 25 -0.71 9.17 -8.07
N ASP A 26 0.29 8.46 -7.53
CA ASP A 26 0.41 7.01 -7.60
C ASP A 26 -0.24 6.30 -6.39
N GLU A 27 -0.89 7.06 -5.48
CA GLU A 27 -1.57 6.47 -4.32
C GLU A 27 -2.80 5.66 -4.77
N GLU A 28 -2.81 4.39 -4.38
CA GLU A 28 -3.85 3.41 -4.75
C GLU A 28 -4.95 3.25 -3.69
N SER A 29 -4.80 3.94 -2.55
CA SER A 29 -5.75 3.94 -1.43
C SER A 29 -5.52 5.15 -0.53
N ASP A 30 -6.32 5.29 0.53
CA ASP A 30 -6.24 6.33 1.55
C ASP A 30 -5.08 6.14 2.56
N GLY A 31 -4.02 5.47 2.17
CA GLY A 31 -2.81 5.26 2.96
C GLY A 31 -2.41 3.78 3.10
N PRO A 32 -1.27 3.52 3.77
CA PRO A 32 -0.74 2.16 3.90
C PRO A 32 -1.62 1.29 4.81
N LYS A 33 -1.95 0.09 4.33
CA LYS A 33 -2.81 -0.88 5.02
C LYS A 33 -2.02 -1.92 5.82
N VAL A 34 -0.75 -1.63 6.14
CA VAL A 34 0.13 -2.54 6.88
C VAL A 34 0.40 -2.05 8.29
N ALA A 35 0.70 -2.98 9.20
CA ALA A 35 1.08 -2.70 10.58
C ALA A 35 2.56 -2.38 10.75
N GLY A 36 3.39 -2.82 9.80
CA GLY A 36 4.83 -2.58 9.80
C GLY A 36 5.45 -2.92 8.45
N PHE A 37 6.63 -2.39 8.19
CA PHE A 37 7.31 -2.54 6.91
C PHE A 37 8.73 -3.06 7.13
N VAL A 38 9.06 -4.20 6.48
CA VAL A 38 10.35 -4.86 6.65
C VAL A 38 11.06 -4.94 5.30
N VAL A 39 12.27 -4.39 5.22
CA VAL A 39 13.05 -4.34 3.98
C VAL A 39 14.49 -4.76 4.23
N ARG A 40 15.17 -5.23 3.18
CA ARG A 40 16.59 -5.51 3.25
C ARG A 40 17.38 -4.20 3.22
N ASP A 41 17.25 -3.44 2.16
CA ASP A 41 17.98 -2.18 1.98
C ASP A 41 17.00 -1.05 1.65
N LEU A 42 17.08 0.04 2.39
CA LEU A 42 16.37 1.28 2.13
C LEU A 42 17.30 2.24 1.41
N SER A 43 16.92 2.68 0.22
CA SER A 43 17.69 3.69 -0.52
C SER A 43 17.72 5.02 0.23
N PRO A 44 18.90 5.58 0.48
CA PRO A 44 19.02 6.91 1.09
C PRO A 44 18.72 8.05 0.10
N VAL A 45 18.61 7.73 -1.19
CA VAL A 45 18.42 8.71 -2.26
C VAL A 45 17.18 8.35 -3.07
N VAL A 46 16.35 9.35 -3.29
CA VAL A 46 15.23 9.28 -4.22
C VAL A 46 15.68 9.80 -5.58
N SER A 47 15.56 8.99 -6.63
CA SER A 47 15.99 9.31 -7.99
C SER A 47 14.84 9.62 -8.96
N ASN A 48 13.61 9.57 -8.50
CA ASN A 48 12.43 9.88 -9.33
C ASN A 48 12.08 11.36 -9.20
N TRP A 49 12.08 12.08 -10.30
CA TRP A 49 11.75 13.50 -10.35
C TRP A 49 10.30 13.82 -9.94
N ARG A 50 9.37 12.85 -10.00
CA ARG A 50 7.98 12.98 -9.55
C ARG A 50 7.81 12.79 -8.05
N SER A 51 8.87 12.40 -7.34
CA SER A 51 8.76 12.11 -5.91
C SER A 51 8.58 13.38 -5.08
N ASN A 52 7.61 13.34 -4.16
CA ASN A 52 7.32 14.40 -3.23
C ASN A 52 7.93 14.15 -1.85
N GLU A 53 8.14 12.89 -1.48
CA GLU A 53 8.75 12.50 -0.21
C GLU A 53 9.47 11.15 -0.31
N THR A 54 10.32 10.86 0.66
CA THR A 54 10.99 9.58 0.79
C THR A 54 10.06 8.52 1.39
N LEU A 55 10.39 7.24 1.22
CA LEU A 55 9.64 6.17 1.87
C LEU A 55 9.70 6.26 3.40
N ASP A 56 10.82 6.71 3.96
CA ASP A 56 10.98 6.90 5.40
C ASP A 56 10.03 7.99 5.95
N GLU A 57 9.96 9.14 5.29
CA GLU A 57 9.04 10.21 5.65
C GLU A 57 7.59 9.77 5.53
N TYR A 58 7.23 9.06 4.46
CA TYR A 58 5.91 8.51 4.26
C TYR A 58 5.48 7.54 5.38
N LEU A 59 6.35 6.61 5.76
CA LEU A 59 6.09 5.67 6.84
C LEU A 59 5.95 6.40 8.19
N LYS A 60 6.82 7.39 8.46
CA LYS A 60 6.73 8.23 9.67
C LYS A 60 5.42 9.02 9.73
N ARG A 61 5.04 9.69 8.65
CA ARG A 61 3.79 10.45 8.56
C ARG A 61 2.56 9.57 8.83
N ASN A 62 2.58 8.34 8.32
CA ASN A 62 1.52 7.36 8.58
C ASN A 62 1.72 6.59 9.89
N SER A 63 2.77 6.88 10.65
CA SER A 63 3.16 6.20 11.90
C SER A 63 3.25 4.67 11.74
N ILE A 64 3.79 4.22 10.63
CA ILE A 64 4.07 2.80 10.35
C ILE A 64 5.52 2.51 10.72
N PRO A 65 5.80 1.61 11.67
CA PRO A 65 7.16 1.22 11.99
C PRO A 65 7.82 0.50 10.81
N GLY A 66 9.04 0.89 10.48
CA GLY A 66 9.86 0.26 9.46
C GLY A 66 11.16 -0.30 10.03
N ILE A 67 11.65 -1.37 9.47
CA ILE A 67 12.97 -1.92 9.77
C ILE A 67 13.70 -2.28 8.47
N HIS A 68 14.95 -1.92 8.36
CA HIS A 68 15.83 -2.28 7.26
C HIS A 68 17.05 -3.06 7.76
N GLY A 69 17.87 -3.58 6.83
CA GLY A 69 19.02 -4.40 7.18
C GLY A 69 18.68 -5.86 7.53
N VAL A 70 17.48 -6.31 7.18
CA VAL A 70 16.98 -7.66 7.51
C VAL A 70 17.07 -8.58 6.30
N ASP A 71 17.47 -9.85 6.51
CA ASP A 71 17.41 -10.86 5.46
C ASP A 71 15.97 -11.26 5.14
N THR A 72 15.31 -10.42 4.35
CA THR A 72 13.92 -10.61 3.92
C THR A 72 13.76 -11.86 3.06
N ARG A 73 14.81 -12.29 2.36
CA ARG A 73 14.79 -13.54 1.56
C ARG A 73 14.68 -14.78 2.44
N ALA A 74 15.43 -14.83 3.55
CA ALA A 74 15.31 -15.91 4.52
C ALA A 74 13.92 -15.97 5.13
N ILE A 75 13.35 -14.81 5.50
CA ILE A 75 12.00 -14.72 6.04
C ILE A 75 10.98 -15.23 5.01
N THR A 76 11.05 -14.76 3.77
CA THR A 76 10.15 -15.16 2.69
C THR A 76 10.20 -16.66 2.42
N LYS A 77 11.40 -17.26 2.38
CA LYS A 77 11.56 -18.72 2.26
C LYS A 77 10.87 -19.45 3.40
N ARG A 78 11.00 -18.96 4.63
CA ARG A 78 10.37 -19.57 5.81
C ARG A 78 8.86 -19.49 5.75
N ILE A 79 8.31 -18.35 5.34
CA ILE A 79 6.86 -18.16 5.15
C ILE A 79 6.32 -19.10 4.06
N ARG A 80 7.07 -19.30 2.97
CA ARG A 80 6.66 -20.23 1.89
C ARG A 80 6.55 -21.69 2.36
N VAL A 81 7.39 -22.10 3.32
CA VAL A 81 7.38 -23.48 3.84
C VAL A 81 6.33 -23.65 4.93
N HIS A 82 6.18 -22.67 5.82
CA HIS A 82 5.37 -22.81 7.04
C HIS A 82 4.01 -22.08 6.96
N GLY A 83 3.75 -21.32 5.89
CA GLY A 83 2.57 -20.47 5.78
C GLY A 83 2.73 -19.16 6.54
N ALA A 84 1.61 -18.51 6.84
CA ALA A 84 1.58 -17.24 7.59
C ALA A 84 2.16 -17.41 9.00
N LEU A 85 3.07 -16.54 9.36
CA LEU A 85 3.73 -16.53 10.66
C LEU A 85 3.26 -15.33 11.49
N LYS A 86 3.10 -15.55 12.79
CA LYS A 86 2.88 -14.46 13.74
C LYS A 86 4.19 -13.70 13.96
N ALA A 87 4.13 -12.38 13.89
CA ALA A 87 5.29 -11.51 14.09
C ALA A 87 4.94 -10.31 14.96
N PHE A 88 5.96 -9.74 15.60
CA PHE A 88 5.88 -8.51 16.35
C PHE A 88 7.04 -7.61 15.97
N LEU A 89 6.77 -6.37 15.64
CA LEU A 89 7.76 -5.35 15.31
C LEU A 89 7.70 -4.25 16.36
N SER A 90 8.86 -3.89 16.93
CA SER A 90 8.99 -2.81 17.90
C SER A 90 10.15 -1.90 17.54
N THR A 91 9.97 -0.60 17.77
CA THR A 91 11.01 0.43 17.72
C THR A 91 11.47 0.86 19.12
N GLU A 92 10.98 0.23 20.18
CA GLU A 92 11.19 0.64 21.58
C GLU A 92 12.27 -0.18 22.30
N GLY A 93 13.06 -1.00 21.60
CA GLY A 93 14.16 -1.75 22.21
C GLY A 93 13.74 -2.72 23.32
N ILE A 94 12.55 -3.29 23.24
CA ILE A 94 12.06 -4.27 24.23
C ILE A 94 12.85 -5.58 24.17
N PRO A 95 12.96 -6.35 25.27
CA PRO A 95 13.66 -7.62 25.28
C PRO A 95 13.04 -8.64 24.32
N ASP A 96 13.88 -9.47 23.69
CA ASP A 96 13.44 -10.50 22.72
C ASP A 96 12.38 -11.44 23.28
N LYS A 97 12.51 -11.82 24.56
CA LYS A 97 11.53 -12.71 25.23
C LYS A 97 10.14 -12.08 25.28
N GLU A 98 10.08 -10.80 25.58
CA GLU A 98 8.82 -10.04 25.62
C GLU A 98 8.23 -9.90 24.21
N ALA A 99 9.05 -9.55 23.22
CA ALA A 99 8.64 -9.45 21.82
C ALA A 99 8.06 -10.79 21.32
N LEU A 100 8.72 -11.90 21.65
CA LEU A 100 8.27 -13.24 21.29
C LEU A 100 6.93 -13.60 21.94
N GLN A 101 6.75 -13.22 23.21
CA GLN A 101 5.47 -13.43 23.89
C GLN A 101 4.34 -12.63 23.23
N LYS A 102 4.57 -11.35 22.90
CA LYS A 102 3.59 -10.52 22.19
C LYS A 102 3.23 -11.10 20.82
N ALA A 103 4.22 -11.61 20.07
CA ALA A 103 3.97 -12.29 18.80
C ALA A 103 3.10 -13.57 18.99
N LYS A 104 3.37 -14.37 20.00
CA LYS A 104 2.60 -15.59 20.30
C LYS A 104 1.17 -15.31 20.76
N GLN A 105 0.97 -14.24 21.53
CA GLN A 105 -0.33 -13.85 22.05
C GLN A 105 -1.29 -13.32 20.98
N TRP A 106 -0.75 -12.89 19.84
CA TRP A 106 -1.62 -12.45 18.75
C TRP A 106 -2.49 -13.61 18.25
N THR A 107 -3.78 -13.37 18.12
CA THR A 107 -4.78 -14.39 17.72
C THR A 107 -4.56 -14.92 16.28
N GLY A 108 -3.89 -14.14 15.43
CA GLY A 108 -3.67 -14.48 14.03
C GLY A 108 -4.71 -13.85 13.11
N ILE A 109 -4.72 -14.28 11.86
CA ILE A 109 -5.59 -13.75 10.78
C ILE A 109 -6.98 -14.42 10.81
N VAL A 110 -7.04 -15.65 11.32
CA VAL A 110 -8.28 -16.44 11.33
C VAL A 110 -9.32 -15.76 12.23
N GLY A 111 -10.51 -15.52 11.70
CA GLY A 111 -11.59 -14.84 12.41
C GLY A 111 -11.52 -13.30 12.38
N GLN A 112 -10.53 -12.72 11.70
CA GLN A 112 -10.47 -11.27 11.44
C GLN A 112 -11.24 -10.94 10.16
N ASP A 113 -12.07 -9.91 10.21
CA ASP A 113 -12.80 -9.41 9.03
C ASP A 113 -12.12 -8.13 8.50
N PHE A 114 -11.05 -8.30 7.74
CA PHE A 114 -10.33 -7.19 7.10
C PHE A 114 -11.10 -6.57 5.93
N VAL A 115 -11.99 -7.33 5.31
CA VAL A 115 -12.82 -6.81 4.22
C VAL A 115 -13.69 -5.66 4.73
N ARG A 116 -14.30 -5.85 5.91
CA ARG A 116 -15.10 -4.81 6.56
C ARG A 116 -14.30 -3.53 6.85
N GLU A 117 -12.99 -3.63 7.09
CA GLU A 117 -12.13 -2.47 7.38
C GLU A 117 -11.78 -1.66 6.12
N VAL A 118 -11.81 -2.28 4.95
CA VAL A 118 -11.41 -1.64 3.68
C VAL A 118 -12.57 -1.37 2.74
N THR A 119 -13.74 -1.94 3.00
CA THR A 119 -14.98 -1.66 2.28
C THR A 119 -15.42 -0.23 2.51
N CYS A 120 -15.89 0.47 1.49
CA CYS A 120 -16.47 1.80 1.62
C CYS A 120 -17.67 1.80 2.58
N ALA A 121 -17.78 2.85 3.41
CA ALA A 121 -18.85 2.96 4.40
C ALA A 121 -20.20 3.33 3.76
N GLU A 122 -20.16 4.10 2.67
CA GLU A 122 -21.32 4.61 1.96
C GLU A 122 -21.11 4.49 0.45
N SER A 123 -22.21 4.47 -0.30
CA SER A 123 -22.15 4.51 -1.76
C SER A 123 -21.67 5.89 -2.22
N PHE A 124 -20.84 5.94 -3.24
CA PHE A 124 -20.33 7.17 -3.83
C PHE A 124 -20.20 7.04 -5.35
N THR A 125 -20.16 8.18 -6.03
CA THR A 125 -19.80 8.21 -7.45
C THR A 125 -18.31 8.47 -7.58
N TRP A 126 -17.61 7.56 -8.24
CA TRP A 126 -16.18 7.73 -8.46
C TRP A 126 -15.91 8.83 -9.49
N ASP A 127 -15.05 9.79 -9.11
CA ASP A 127 -14.48 10.77 -10.03
C ASP A 127 -15.52 11.47 -10.92
N ALA A 128 -16.58 11.99 -10.29
CA ALA A 128 -17.71 12.61 -11.00
C ALA A 128 -17.29 13.74 -11.96
N ASP A 129 -16.21 14.47 -11.62
CA ASP A 129 -15.63 15.54 -12.42
C ASP A 129 -14.57 15.06 -13.45
N GLY A 130 -14.16 13.80 -13.39
CA GLY A 130 -13.16 13.20 -14.27
C GLY A 130 -11.71 13.60 -13.99
N GLU A 131 -11.45 14.39 -12.93
CA GLU A 131 -10.11 14.93 -12.66
C GLU A 131 -9.11 13.86 -12.20
N GLN A 132 -9.56 12.88 -11.39
CA GLN A 132 -8.69 11.84 -10.86
C GLN A 132 -8.30 10.79 -11.91
N SER A 133 -9.07 10.68 -12.97
CA SER A 133 -8.85 9.71 -14.06
C SER A 133 -8.07 10.27 -15.23
N LYS A 134 -7.69 11.54 -15.19
CA LYS A 134 -6.84 12.14 -16.22
C LYS A 134 -5.50 11.43 -16.29
N SER A 135 -5.01 11.24 -17.52
CA SER A 135 -3.67 10.73 -17.73
C SER A 135 -2.63 11.72 -17.24
N PHE A 136 -1.57 11.19 -16.69
CA PHE A 136 -0.42 12.00 -16.31
C PHE A 136 0.20 12.64 -17.56
N THR A 137 0.41 13.95 -17.52
CA THR A 137 1.04 14.69 -18.60
C THR A 137 2.47 15.09 -18.20
N VAL A 138 3.46 14.68 -18.96
CA VAL A 138 4.83 15.19 -18.82
C VAL A 138 4.90 16.52 -19.56
N GLU A 139 5.48 17.54 -18.93
CA GLU A 139 5.65 18.85 -19.56
C GLU A 139 6.36 18.70 -20.93
N GLY A 140 5.75 19.18 -21.98
CA GLY A 140 6.22 19.02 -23.36
C GLY A 140 5.86 17.70 -24.04
N THR A 141 5.18 16.77 -23.36
CA THR A 141 4.74 15.49 -23.95
C THR A 141 3.27 15.27 -23.65
N ASP A 142 2.43 15.35 -24.64
CA ASP A 142 1.00 15.07 -24.51
C ASP A 142 0.76 13.56 -24.65
N LEU A 143 0.68 12.85 -23.50
CA LEU A 143 0.35 11.43 -23.45
C LEU A 143 -1.15 11.17 -23.59
N SER A 144 -1.99 12.19 -23.47
CA SER A 144 -3.45 12.07 -23.61
C SER A 144 -3.87 11.60 -25.00
N LYS A 145 -3.02 11.83 -26.01
CA LYS A 145 -3.24 11.35 -27.38
C LYS A 145 -3.28 9.82 -27.53
N ASN A 146 -2.72 9.12 -26.55
CA ASN A 146 -2.74 7.66 -26.51
C ASN A 146 -3.91 7.12 -25.67
N ASP A 147 -4.67 8.00 -25.03
CA ASP A 147 -5.81 7.57 -24.22
C ASP A 147 -6.95 7.13 -25.16
N TYR A 148 -7.50 5.98 -24.84
CA TYR A 148 -8.71 5.51 -25.50
C TYR A 148 -9.85 6.49 -25.25
N GLN A 149 -10.48 6.98 -26.30
CA GLN A 149 -11.66 7.83 -26.23
C GLN A 149 -12.89 6.94 -26.54
N PRO A 150 -13.67 6.56 -25.55
CA PRO A 150 -14.84 5.72 -25.75
C PRO A 150 -15.91 6.48 -26.56
N GLU A 151 -16.50 5.81 -27.55
CA GLU A 151 -17.61 6.36 -28.34
C GLU A 151 -18.91 6.42 -27.51
N GLU A 152 -19.06 5.53 -26.54
CA GLU A 152 -20.23 5.44 -25.68
C GLU A 152 -19.81 5.41 -24.20
N ILE A 153 -20.64 6.01 -23.35
CA ILE A 153 -20.50 5.98 -21.90
C ILE A 153 -21.50 5.00 -21.31
N HIS A 154 -20.99 4.04 -20.55
CA HIS A 154 -21.81 3.02 -19.89
C HIS A 154 -21.84 3.26 -18.38
N LYS A 155 -23.03 3.08 -17.76
CA LYS A 155 -23.16 3.12 -16.30
C LYS A 155 -22.74 1.80 -15.68
N LEU A 156 -21.87 1.85 -14.69
CA LEU A 156 -21.36 0.69 -13.96
C LEU A 156 -21.58 0.86 -12.45
N VAL A 157 -22.07 -0.18 -11.81
CA VAL A 157 -22.09 -0.28 -10.36
C VAL A 157 -21.03 -1.27 -9.91
N ALA A 158 -20.05 -0.80 -9.13
CA ALA A 158 -18.99 -1.62 -8.58
C ALA A 158 -19.20 -1.85 -7.07
N PHE A 159 -19.10 -3.13 -6.64
CA PHE A 159 -19.01 -3.44 -5.21
C PHE A 159 -17.58 -3.24 -4.74
N ASP A 160 -17.36 -2.24 -3.87
CA ASP A 160 -16.04 -1.92 -3.34
C ASP A 160 -15.76 -2.71 -2.06
N PHE A 161 -14.88 -3.71 -2.17
CA PHE A 161 -14.32 -4.47 -1.06
C PHE A 161 -12.85 -4.12 -0.82
N GLY A 162 -12.46 -2.86 -1.05
CA GLY A 162 -11.09 -2.38 -0.97
C GLY A 162 -10.36 -2.42 -2.31
N ALA A 163 -11.03 -2.01 -3.38
CA ALA A 163 -10.44 -1.97 -4.71
C ALA A 163 -9.36 -0.88 -4.83
N LYS A 164 -8.39 -1.12 -5.70
CA LYS A 164 -7.37 -0.12 -6.04
C LYS A 164 -7.96 1.01 -6.86
N ARG A 165 -7.53 2.24 -6.60
CA ARG A 165 -7.94 3.42 -7.37
C ARG A 165 -7.66 3.29 -8.87
N ALA A 166 -6.55 2.64 -9.25
CA ALA A 166 -6.23 2.40 -10.67
C ALA A 166 -7.30 1.57 -11.40
N ILE A 167 -8.05 0.70 -10.72
CA ILE A 167 -9.15 -0.04 -11.32
C ILE A 167 -10.25 0.93 -11.77
N TYR A 168 -10.66 1.83 -10.88
CA TYR A 168 -11.68 2.84 -11.18
C TYR A 168 -11.21 3.84 -12.25
N LYS A 169 -9.95 4.32 -12.15
CA LYS A 169 -9.34 5.19 -13.16
C LYS A 169 -9.39 4.54 -14.55
N ASN A 170 -9.04 3.26 -14.64
CA ASN A 170 -9.07 2.53 -15.91
C ASN A 170 -10.50 2.32 -16.43
N LEU A 171 -11.45 1.98 -15.57
CA LEU A 171 -12.85 1.88 -15.96
C LEU A 171 -13.36 3.20 -16.54
N ARG A 172 -13.10 4.31 -15.85
CA ARG A 172 -13.49 5.65 -16.33
C ARG A 172 -12.89 5.97 -17.69
N ARG A 173 -11.59 5.71 -17.88
CA ARG A 173 -10.90 5.91 -19.16
C ARG A 173 -11.47 5.07 -20.31
N HIS A 174 -12.09 3.95 -20.00
CA HIS A 174 -12.74 3.07 -20.97
C HIS A 174 -14.26 3.30 -21.10
N GLY A 175 -14.75 4.44 -20.63
CA GLY A 175 -16.14 4.86 -20.83
C GLY A 175 -17.12 4.30 -19.82
N PHE A 176 -16.68 3.82 -18.67
CA PHE A 176 -17.57 3.45 -17.57
C PHE A 176 -17.72 4.59 -16.57
N GLU A 177 -18.94 4.89 -16.21
CA GLU A 177 -19.33 5.92 -15.24
C GLU A 177 -20.11 5.32 -14.07
#